data_722382925315e6e87e21e24c4d95f8ca
#
_entry.id   722382925315e6e87e21e24c4d95f8ca
#
_cell.length_a   1.000
_cell.length_b   1.000
_cell.length_c   1.000
_cell.angle_alpha   90.00
_cell.angle_beta   90.00
_cell.angle_gamma   90.00
#
_symmetry.space_group_name_H-M   'P 1'
#
loop_
_entity.id
_entity.type
_entity.pdbx_description
1 polymer ?
#
loop_
_entity_poly.entity_id
_entity_poly.type
_entity_poly.pdbx_seq_one_letter_code
_entity_poly.pdbx_strand_id
1 'polypeptide(L)'
;GSLRGARGNSGVILSQLLRGFTKEIKNADKINVTVLANAFVRATETAYKAVMKPKEGTILTVAKGMADKAVELVPQTDDVIEFAEKVIEQGDYVLSQTPEMLPVLKQAGVVDSGGQGLMQVLKGALDGLNGKEVDMTIPASTGAGVSAMTSGKSAAGSSDIETADIKFGYCTEFIINLEKEYTEKDEHEFKAYLESLGDSIVVVSDDDVVKVHVHTNDPGLAIQKALTYGSLSRMKIDNMREEHHERLIQNAEKLAKEQKDQERGGALPRLTACEQKKSLYH
;
A
#
# COMPACT_ATOMS: atom_id res chain seq x y z
N GLY A 1 3.38 1.55 -18.56
CA GLY A 1 2.02 1.26 -18.14
C GLY A 1 1.75 1.41 -16.66
N SER A 2 2.34 0.56 -15.80
CA SER A 2 1.99 0.51 -14.36
C SER A 2 2.28 1.81 -13.61
N LEU A 3 3.39 2.50 -13.91
CA LEU A 3 3.77 3.76 -13.25
C LEU A 3 2.73 4.87 -13.48
N ARG A 4 2.20 5.01 -14.71
CA ARG A 4 1.17 6.02 -15.03
C ARG A 4 -0.15 5.77 -14.30
N GLY A 5 -0.46 4.51 -13.97
CA GLY A 5 -1.66 4.11 -13.21
C GLY A 5 -1.47 4.05 -11.71
N ALA A 6 -0.24 4.10 -11.22
CA ALA A 6 0.08 4.01 -9.80
C ALA A 6 -0.53 5.17 -9.01
N ARG A 7 -1.06 4.87 -7.83
CA ARG A 7 -1.62 5.86 -6.90
C ARG A 7 -1.00 5.68 -5.52
N GLY A 8 -0.67 6.78 -4.88
CA GLY A 8 -0.01 6.80 -3.59
C GLY A 8 1.38 6.15 -3.60
N ASN A 9 2.08 6.22 -2.49
CA ASN A 9 3.42 5.64 -2.35
C ASN A 9 3.44 4.14 -2.62
N SER A 10 2.49 3.37 -2.06
CA SER A 10 2.44 1.91 -2.24
C SER A 10 2.25 1.50 -3.70
N GLY A 11 1.41 2.23 -4.46
CA GLY A 11 1.22 1.97 -5.89
C GLY A 11 2.48 2.25 -6.71
N VAL A 12 3.21 3.33 -6.40
CA VAL A 12 4.48 3.64 -7.06
C VAL A 12 5.54 2.59 -6.72
N ILE A 13 5.66 2.22 -5.44
CA ILE A 13 6.60 1.18 -4.99
C ILE A 13 6.31 -0.16 -5.70
N LEU A 14 5.05 -0.60 -5.73
CA LEU A 14 4.66 -1.82 -6.44
C LEU A 14 5.03 -1.74 -7.92
N SER A 15 4.81 -0.59 -8.57
CA SER A 15 5.20 -0.40 -9.97
C SER A 15 6.72 -0.54 -10.18
N GLN A 16 7.54 -0.12 -9.22
CA GLN A 16 8.99 -0.25 -9.27
C GLN A 16 9.47 -1.68 -8.98
N LEU A 17 8.82 -2.38 -8.04
CA LEU A 17 9.04 -3.82 -7.84
C LEU A 17 8.80 -4.59 -9.14
N LEU A 18 7.66 -4.38 -9.79
CA LEU A 18 7.33 -5.02 -11.07
C LEU A 18 8.32 -4.61 -12.19
N ARG A 19 8.77 -3.34 -12.22
CA ARG A 19 9.74 -2.85 -13.20
C ARG A 19 11.10 -3.53 -13.04
N GLY A 20 11.61 -3.62 -11.81
CA GLY A 20 12.87 -4.29 -11.51
C GLY A 20 12.81 -5.77 -11.86
N PHE A 21 11.74 -6.44 -11.45
CA PHE A 21 11.49 -7.85 -11.76
C PHE A 21 11.48 -8.12 -13.28
N THR A 22 10.68 -7.34 -14.02
CA THR A 22 10.57 -7.51 -15.48
C THR A 22 11.89 -7.22 -16.20
N LYS A 23 12.69 -6.26 -15.74
CA LYS A 23 14.01 -5.98 -16.35
C LYS A 23 14.94 -7.18 -16.31
N GLU A 24 14.87 -7.98 -15.27
CA GLU A 24 15.72 -9.17 -15.12
C GLU A 24 15.26 -10.31 -16.01
N ILE A 25 13.95 -10.57 -16.05
CA ILE A 25 13.41 -11.73 -16.79
C ILE A 25 13.25 -11.47 -18.29
N LYS A 26 13.23 -10.20 -18.74
CA LYS A 26 12.88 -9.79 -20.09
C LYS A 26 13.68 -10.50 -21.20
N ASN A 27 14.96 -10.77 -20.95
CA ASN A 27 15.89 -11.33 -21.91
C ASN A 27 16.27 -12.78 -21.58
N ALA A 28 15.59 -13.40 -20.62
CA ALA A 28 15.85 -14.79 -20.23
C ALA A 28 15.12 -15.76 -21.18
N ASP A 29 15.85 -16.65 -21.85
CA ASP A 29 15.26 -17.70 -22.70
C ASP A 29 14.43 -18.70 -21.87
N LYS A 30 14.87 -18.97 -20.65
CA LYS A 30 14.19 -19.84 -19.69
C LYS A 30 14.19 -19.20 -18.29
N ILE A 31 13.07 -19.28 -17.63
CA ILE A 31 12.93 -18.83 -16.23
C ILE A 31 13.21 -20.03 -15.34
N ASN A 32 14.28 -19.94 -14.56
CA ASN A 32 14.67 -20.90 -13.54
C ASN A 32 14.80 -20.20 -12.17
N VAL A 33 15.10 -20.96 -11.13
CA VAL A 33 15.23 -20.44 -9.76
C VAL A 33 16.24 -19.30 -9.65
N THR A 34 17.40 -19.42 -10.32
CA THR A 34 18.45 -18.38 -10.30
C THR A 34 17.96 -17.08 -10.92
N VAL A 35 17.29 -17.16 -12.08
CA VAL A 35 16.73 -15.98 -12.76
C VAL A 35 15.65 -15.31 -11.90
N LEU A 36 14.80 -16.11 -11.26
CA LEU A 36 13.77 -15.59 -10.35
C LEU A 36 14.38 -14.93 -9.11
N ALA A 37 15.39 -15.54 -8.49
CA ALA A 37 16.08 -14.95 -7.34
C ALA A 37 16.70 -13.58 -7.70
N ASN A 38 17.40 -13.50 -8.82
CA ASN A 38 17.94 -12.25 -9.33
C ASN A 38 16.83 -11.22 -9.61
N ALA A 39 15.67 -11.67 -10.12
CA ALA A 39 14.53 -10.81 -10.38
C ALA A 39 13.93 -10.22 -9.08
N PHE A 40 13.84 -11.00 -8.00
CA PHE A 40 13.43 -10.50 -6.68
C PHE A 40 14.41 -9.48 -6.11
N VAL A 41 15.72 -9.74 -6.21
CA VAL A 41 16.76 -8.80 -5.77
C VAL A 41 16.65 -7.49 -6.55
N ARG A 42 16.60 -7.56 -7.87
CA ARG A 42 16.52 -6.36 -8.74
C ARG A 42 15.22 -5.59 -8.53
N ALA A 43 14.11 -6.28 -8.30
CA ALA A 43 12.83 -5.67 -7.95
C ALA A 43 12.98 -4.81 -6.68
N THR A 44 13.54 -5.39 -5.63
CA THR A 44 13.74 -4.74 -4.34
C THR A 44 14.68 -3.54 -4.45
N GLU A 45 15.83 -3.69 -5.09
CA GLU A 45 16.77 -2.58 -5.32
C GLU A 45 16.13 -1.42 -6.10
N THR A 46 15.35 -1.74 -7.14
CA THR A 46 14.67 -0.72 -7.95
C THR A 46 13.65 0.04 -7.11
N ALA A 47 12.91 -0.65 -6.25
CA ALA A 47 11.92 -0.03 -5.38
C ALA A 47 12.56 0.82 -4.27
N TYR A 48 13.64 0.35 -3.64
CA TYR A 48 14.36 1.13 -2.63
C TYR A 48 14.97 2.42 -3.21
N LYS A 49 15.52 2.38 -4.43
CA LYS A 49 16.05 3.57 -5.11
C LYS A 49 14.99 4.63 -5.42
N ALA A 50 13.72 4.21 -5.55
CA ALA A 50 12.61 5.12 -5.84
C ALA A 50 12.16 5.94 -4.63
N VAL A 51 12.45 5.49 -3.41
CA VAL A 51 12.02 6.12 -2.16
C VAL A 51 13.19 6.82 -1.51
N MET A 52 13.07 8.12 -1.25
CA MET A 52 14.16 8.94 -0.68
C MET A 52 14.55 8.51 0.75
N LYS A 53 13.56 8.20 1.58
CA LYS A 53 13.74 7.78 2.99
C LYS A 53 12.91 6.52 3.25
N PRO A 54 13.43 5.34 2.86
CA PRO A 54 12.73 4.08 3.11
C PRO A 54 12.50 3.87 4.61
N LYS A 55 11.29 3.43 4.95
CA LYS A 55 10.93 3.06 6.33
C LYS A 55 10.80 1.56 6.42
N GLU A 56 11.41 0.97 7.47
CA GLU A 56 11.23 -0.44 7.78
C GLU A 56 9.81 -0.71 8.33
N GLY A 57 9.35 -1.94 8.20
CA GLY A 57 7.97 -2.33 8.55
C GLY A 57 6.96 -2.00 7.46
N THR A 58 7.40 -1.84 6.21
CA THR A 58 6.57 -1.51 5.05
C THR A 58 6.67 -2.57 3.94
N ILE A 59 5.92 -2.37 2.84
CA ILE A 59 6.02 -3.19 1.62
C ILE A 59 7.47 -3.41 1.16
N LEU A 60 8.36 -2.43 1.37
CA LEU A 60 9.79 -2.55 1.03
C LEU A 60 10.48 -3.61 1.88
N THR A 61 10.19 -3.67 3.18
CA THR A 61 10.75 -4.66 4.10
C THR A 61 10.28 -6.07 3.73
N VAL A 62 8.99 -6.22 3.38
CA VAL A 62 8.44 -7.50 2.91
C VAL A 62 9.14 -7.95 1.62
N ALA A 63 9.27 -7.05 0.64
CA ALA A 63 9.97 -7.34 -0.61
C ALA A 63 11.43 -7.73 -0.38
N LYS A 64 12.13 -7.04 0.54
CA LYS A 64 13.53 -7.35 0.89
C LYS A 64 13.64 -8.74 1.53
N GLY A 65 12.79 -9.07 2.50
CA GLY A 65 12.83 -10.38 3.13
C GLY A 65 12.56 -11.54 2.15
N MET A 66 11.68 -11.31 1.17
CA MET A 66 11.47 -12.26 0.07
C MET A 66 12.70 -12.38 -0.84
N ALA A 67 13.35 -11.27 -1.19
CA ALA A 67 14.56 -11.29 -2.01
C ALA A 67 15.73 -12.00 -1.32
N ASP A 68 15.93 -11.74 -0.03
CA ASP A 68 16.97 -12.42 0.78
C ASP A 68 16.71 -13.94 0.81
N LYS A 69 15.46 -14.37 1.02
CA LYS A 69 15.06 -15.79 0.98
C LYS A 69 15.23 -16.40 -0.41
N ALA A 70 14.90 -15.67 -1.45
CA ALA A 70 15.08 -16.14 -2.83
C ALA A 70 16.54 -16.47 -3.13
N VAL A 71 17.49 -15.64 -2.70
CA VAL A 71 18.93 -15.90 -2.86
C VAL A 71 19.36 -17.13 -2.06
N GLU A 72 18.87 -17.28 -0.82
CA GLU A 72 19.16 -18.45 0.04
C GLU A 72 18.71 -19.77 -0.61
N LEU A 73 17.61 -19.76 -1.35
CA LEU A 73 17.02 -20.96 -1.96
C LEU A 73 17.72 -21.41 -3.25
N VAL A 74 18.49 -20.56 -3.93
CA VAL A 74 19.19 -20.91 -5.19
C VAL A 74 19.99 -22.22 -5.11
N PRO A 75 20.81 -22.47 -4.07
CA PRO A 75 21.53 -23.73 -3.96
C PRO A 75 20.69 -24.89 -3.40
N GLN A 76 19.42 -24.69 -3.05
CA GLN A 76 18.62 -25.68 -2.31
C GLN A 76 17.58 -26.38 -3.19
N THR A 77 17.09 -25.73 -4.24
CA THR A 77 16.06 -26.29 -5.13
C THR A 77 16.18 -25.75 -6.55
N ASP A 78 15.83 -26.59 -7.53
CA ASP A 78 15.66 -26.22 -8.93
C ASP A 78 14.16 -26.13 -9.31
N ASP A 79 13.27 -26.52 -8.40
CA ASP A 79 11.82 -26.46 -8.60
C ASP A 79 11.29 -25.05 -8.38
N VAL A 80 10.74 -24.47 -9.45
CA VAL A 80 10.20 -23.11 -9.46
C VAL A 80 8.98 -22.97 -8.56
N ILE A 81 8.16 -24.00 -8.44
CA ILE A 81 6.94 -23.99 -7.60
C ILE A 81 7.34 -24.01 -6.14
N GLU A 82 8.18 -24.96 -5.74
CA GLU A 82 8.72 -25.05 -4.37
C GLU A 82 9.44 -23.76 -3.97
N PHE A 83 10.23 -23.20 -4.89
CA PHE A 83 10.89 -21.90 -4.67
C PHE A 83 9.89 -20.78 -4.40
N ALA A 84 8.85 -20.65 -5.25
CA ALA A 84 7.85 -19.62 -5.12
C ALA A 84 7.05 -19.74 -3.80
N GLU A 85 6.68 -20.97 -3.41
CA GLU A 85 6.00 -21.24 -2.15
C GLU A 85 6.83 -20.78 -0.94
N LYS A 86 8.10 -21.14 -0.88
CA LYS A 86 9.00 -20.78 0.22
C LYS A 86 9.28 -19.26 0.27
N VAL A 87 9.40 -18.61 -0.88
CA VAL A 87 9.57 -17.15 -0.94
C VAL A 87 8.32 -16.44 -0.44
N ILE A 88 7.12 -16.92 -0.80
CA ILE A 88 5.83 -16.38 -0.34
C ILE A 88 5.65 -16.60 1.15
N GLU A 89 5.99 -17.80 1.67
CA GLU A 89 5.97 -18.11 3.11
C GLU A 89 6.84 -17.13 3.91
N GLN A 90 8.06 -16.86 3.42
CA GLN A 90 8.94 -15.87 4.03
C GLN A 90 8.34 -14.46 3.97
N GLY A 91 7.67 -14.10 2.87
CA GLY A 91 6.98 -12.83 2.74
C GLY A 91 5.86 -12.67 3.78
N ASP A 92 5.05 -13.70 3.99
CA ASP A 92 4.00 -13.73 5.04
C ASP A 92 4.60 -13.58 6.44
N TYR A 93 5.71 -14.28 6.70
CA TYR A 93 6.42 -14.16 7.98
C TYR A 93 6.89 -12.71 8.21
N VAL A 94 7.59 -12.10 7.24
CA VAL A 94 8.07 -10.72 7.38
C VAL A 94 6.90 -9.75 7.49
N LEU A 95 5.82 -9.94 6.75
CA LEU A 95 4.60 -9.15 6.86
C LEU A 95 4.05 -9.17 8.30
N SER A 96 4.02 -10.35 8.93
CA SER A 96 3.55 -10.49 10.32
C SER A 96 4.42 -9.73 11.33
N GLN A 97 5.69 -9.47 10.99
CA GLN A 97 6.63 -8.73 11.85
C GLN A 97 6.57 -7.20 11.65
N THR A 98 5.87 -6.70 10.64
CA THR A 98 5.81 -5.26 10.34
C THR A 98 5.30 -4.42 11.51
N PRO A 99 4.36 -4.87 12.39
CA PRO A 99 3.95 -4.12 13.57
C PRO A 99 5.08 -3.90 14.58
N GLU A 100 6.03 -4.84 14.68
CA GLU A 100 7.16 -4.70 15.62
C GLU A 100 8.22 -3.72 15.10
N MET A 101 8.22 -3.44 13.79
CA MET A 101 9.17 -2.54 13.13
C MET A 101 8.65 -1.09 13.03
N LEU A 102 7.32 -0.92 12.97
CA LEU A 102 6.68 0.38 12.78
C LEU A 102 5.64 0.66 13.87
N PRO A 103 5.95 1.55 14.84
CA PRO A 103 5.10 1.76 16.02
C PRO A 103 3.65 2.07 15.72
N VAL A 104 3.36 2.81 14.64
CA VAL A 104 1.99 3.13 14.21
C VAL A 104 1.18 1.87 13.87
N LEU A 105 1.79 0.85 13.28
CA LEU A 105 1.14 -0.42 12.97
C LEU A 105 0.88 -1.24 14.24
N LYS A 106 1.83 -1.21 15.18
CA LYS A 106 1.69 -1.87 16.48
C LYS A 106 0.55 -1.27 17.29
N GLN A 107 0.47 0.05 17.36
CA GLN A 107 -0.63 0.76 18.04
C GLN A 107 -1.99 0.45 17.40
N ALA A 108 -2.02 0.35 16.07
CA ALA A 108 -3.21 0.02 15.32
C ALA A 108 -3.60 -1.47 15.37
N GLY A 109 -2.70 -2.36 15.81
CA GLY A 109 -2.92 -3.81 15.80
C GLY A 109 -3.05 -4.41 14.40
N VAL A 110 -2.39 -3.81 13.40
CA VAL A 110 -2.48 -4.22 11.98
C VAL A 110 -1.10 -4.40 11.37
N VAL A 111 -1.01 -5.20 10.31
CA VAL A 111 0.18 -5.33 9.45
C VAL A 111 0.21 -4.23 8.39
N ASP A 112 1.35 -4.05 7.70
CA ASP A 112 1.44 -3.09 6.59
C ASP A 112 0.51 -3.48 5.44
N SER A 113 -0.40 -2.57 5.10
CA SER A 113 -1.41 -2.79 4.05
C SER A 113 -0.80 -2.92 2.65
N GLY A 114 0.31 -2.21 2.39
CA GLY A 114 1.05 -2.31 1.13
C GLY A 114 1.72 -3.67 0.98
N GLY A 115 2.36 -4.16 2.04
CA GLY A 115 2.92 -5.51 2.11
C GLY A 115 1.86 -6.59 1.96
N GLN A 116 0.71 -6.43 2.64
CA GLN A 116 -0.41 -7.34 2.50
C GLN A 116 -0.93 -7.41 1.06
N GLY A 117 -1.06 -6.26 0.39
CA GLY A 117 -1.44 -6.19 -1.01
C GLY A 117 -0.43 -6.89 -1.94
N LEU A 118 0.87 -6.71 -1.71
CA LEU A 118 1.94 -7.41 -2.44
C LEU A 118 1.80 -8.93 -2.28
N MET A 119 1.58 -9.43 -1.06
CA MET A 119 1.40 -10.85 -0.81
C MET A 119 0.18 -11.43 -1.52
N GLN A 120 -0.93 -10.69 -1.58
CA GLN A 120 -2.11 -11.14 -2.34
C GLN A 120 -1.82 -11.28 -3.84
N VAL A 121 -1.08 -10.34 -4.43
CA VAL A 121 -0.67 -10.41 -5.84
C VAL A 121 0.20 -11.65 -6.09
N LEU A 122 1.18 -11.92 -5.23
CA LEU A 122 2.09 -13.06 -5.39
C LEU A 122 1.40 -14.40 -5.15
N LYS A 123 0.51 -14.50 -4.18
CA LYS A 123 -0.32 -15.69 -3.95
C LYS A 123 -1.22 -15.98 -5.16
N GLY A 124 -1.84 -14.95 -5.73
CA GLY A 124 -2.61 -15.10 -6.97
C GLY A 124 -1.76 -15.56 -8.15
N ALA A 125 -0.52 -15.07 -8.26
CA ALA A 125 0.41 -15.53 -9.28
C ALA A 125 0.81 -17.01 -9.09
N LEU A 126 1.05 -17.44 -7.85
CA LEU A 126 1.33 -18.84 -7.52
C LEU A 126 0.12 -19.73 -7.82
N ASP A 127 -1.08 -19.31 -7.49
CA ASP A 127 -2.32 -20.04 -7.81
C ASP A 127 -2.45 -20.23 -9.32
N GLY A 128 -2.17 -19.18 -10.12
CA GLY A 128 -2.13 -19.27 -11.58
C GLY A 128 -1.05 -20.23 -12.10
N LEU A 129 0.15 -20.21 -11.48
CA LEU A 129 1.24 -21.13 -11.83
C LEU A 129 0.87 -22.60 -11.54
N ASN A 130 0.13 -22.84 -10.47
CA ASN A 130 -0.41 -24.17 -10.09
C ASN A 130 -1.64 -24.58 -10.92
N GLY A 131 -2.04 -23.80 -11.92
CA GLY A 131 -3.18 -24.11 -12.81
C GLY A 131 -4.55 -23.97 -12.15
N LYS A 132 -4.67 -23.25 -11.02
CA LYS A 132 -5.96 -22.95 -10.44
C LYS A 132 -6.70 -21.97 -11.35
N GLU A 133 -7.95 -22.32 -11.70
CA GLU A 133 -8.82 -21.39 -12.43
C GLU A 133 -9.13 -20.18 -11.54
N VAL A 134 -8.75 -19.01 -12.01
CA VAL A 134 -9.15 -17.75 -11.38
C VAL A 134 -10.53 -17.39 -11.91
N ASP A 135 -11.52 -17.34 -11.02
CA ASP A 135 -12.85 -16.85 -11.38
C ASP A 135 -12.74 -15.35 -11.74
N MET A 136 -12.70 -15.07 -13.04
CA MET A 136 -12.64 -13.72 -13.60
C MET A 136 -14.01 -13.06 -13.64
N THR A 137 -15.06 -13.70 -13.12
CA THR A 137 -16.38 -13.07 -12.99
C THR A 137 -16.29 -11.98 -11.92
N ILE A 138 -15.97 -10.77 -12.37
CA ILE A 138 -16.23 -9.56 -11.56
C ILE A 138 -17.76 -9.54 -11.42
N PRO A 139 -18.31 -9.70 -10.19
CA PRO A 139 -19.75 -9.54 -10.03
C PRO A 139 -20.09 -8.16 -10.60
N ALA A 140 -20.95 -8.14 -11.63
CA ALA A 140 -21.43 -6.89 -12.22
C ALA A 140 -22.13 -6.12 -11.10
N SER A 141 -21.38 -5.29 -10.39
CA SER A 141 -21.92 -4.36 -9.43
C SER A 141 -22.71 -3.33 -10.23
N THR A 142 -24.02 -3.49 -10.20
CA THR A 142 -24.96 -2.46 -10.60
C THR A 142 -24.43 -1.10 -10.14
N GLY A 143 -24.18 -0.22 -11.09
CA GLY A 143 -23.57 1.11 -11.13
C GLY A 143 -23.53 2.08 -9.95
N ALA A 144 -23.55 1.61 -8.70
CA ALA A 144 -23.47 2.46 -7.51
C ALA A 144 -22.22 2.17 -6.62
N GLY A 145 -21.37 1.19 -6.97
CA GLY A 145 -20.31 0.70 -6.09
C GLY A 145 -18.87 1.02 -6.49
N VAL A 146 -18.62 1.55 -7.70
CA VAL A 146 -17.25 1.74 -8.21
C VAL A 146 -16.52 2.93 -7.57
N SER A 147 -17.26 3.86 -6.98
CA SER A 147 -16.65 4.99 -6.24
C SER A 147 -16.14 4.61 -4.84
N ALA A 148 -16.63 3.50 -4.25
CA ALA A 148 -16.27 3.08 -2.89
C ALA A 148 -15.05 2.12 -2.82
N MET A 149 -14.63 1.53 -3.94
CA MET A 149 -13.44 0.64 -3.98
C MET A 149 -12.15 1.37 -4.32
N THR A 150 -12.19 2.63 -4.71
CA THR A 150 -10.98 3.44 -4.98
C THR A 150 -10.53 4.28 -3.80
N SER A 151 -11.37 4.46 -2.79
CA SER A 151 -10.90 4.79 -1.45
C SER A 151 -10.62 3.48 -0.74
N GLY A 152 -9.37 3.00 -0.82
CA GLY A 152 -8.91 1.95 0.05
C GLY A 152 -9.34 2.32 1.46
N LYS A 153 -10.28 1.57 2.04
CA LYS A 153 -10.36 1.45 3.47
C LYS A 153 -9.02 0.87 3.89
N SER A 154 -8.03 1.75 4.07
CA SER A 154 -6.99 1.47 5.03
C SER A 154 -7.77 1.13 6.29
N ALA A 155 -7.69 -0.12 6.73
CA ALA A 155 -8.07 -0.47 8.08
C ALA A 155 -7.12 0.35 8.96
N ALA A 156 -7.52 1.59 9.20
CA ALA A 156 -6.86 2.48 10.11
C ALA A 156 -7.28 2.02 11.49
N GLY A 157 -6.42 1.22 12.12
CA GLY A 157 -6.25 1.43 13.52
C GLY A 157 -5.81 2.88 13.67
N SER A 158 -6.74 3.75 13.98
CA SER A 158 -6.47 5.12 14.35
C SER A 158 -5.75 5.09 15.68
N SER A 159 -4.41 5.05 15.67
CA SER A 159 -3.68 5.70 16.74
C SER A 159 -4.09 7.17 16.69
N ASP A 160 -4.34 7.76 17.85
CA ASP A 160 -4.59 9.19 18.02
C ASP A 160 -3.35 10.00 17.58
N ILE A 161 -3.12 10.07 16.27
CA ILE A 161 -2.27 11.11 15.70
C ILE A 161 -3.14 12.35 15.78
N GLU A 162 -2.85 13.21 16.74
CA GLU A 162 -3.53 14.51 16.81
C GLU A 162 -3.32 15.23 15.47
N THR A 163 -4.32 15.95 15.01
CA THR A 163 -4.25 16.73 13.76
C THR A 163 -3.05 17.69 13.78
N ALA A 164 -2.56 18.05 14.99
CA ALA A 164 -1.37 18.83 15.25
C ALA A 164 -0.05 18.12 14.84
N ASP A 165 -0.02 16.78 14.77
CA ASP A 165 1.17 16.01 14.42
C ASP A 165 1.42 15.93 12.90
N ILE A 166 0.45 16.37 12.08
CA ILE A 166 0.61 16.42 10.61
C ILE A 166 1.46 17.63 10.25
N LYS A 167 2.78 17.41 10.17
CA LYS A 167 3.76 18.45 9.87
C LYS A 167 3.54 19.07 8.48
N PHE A 168 3.32 18.25 7.46
CA PHE A 168 3.05 18.67 6.10
C PHE A 168 1.61 18.33 5.73
N GLY A 169 0.81 19.35 5.42
CA GLY A 169 -0.66 19.23 5.35
C GLY A 169 -1.19 18.68 4.05
N TYR A 170 -0.45 18.75 2.94
CA TYR A 170 -0.95 18.36 1.63
C TYR A 170 -0.21 17.18 1.05
N CYS A 171 -0.95 16.10 0.72
CA CYS A 171 -0.48 15.02 -0.13
C CYS A 171 -0.62 15.48 -1.58
N THR A 172 0.51 15.64 -2.26
CA THR A 172 0.58 16.21 -3.62
C THR A 172 1.14 15.19 -4.58
N GLU A 173 0.37 14.83 -5.60
CA GLU A 173 0.78 13.88 -6.64
C GLU A 173 0.57 14.48 -8.03
N PHE A 174 1.49 14.20 -8.95
CA PHE A 174 1.35 14.53 -10.36
C PHE A 174 2.31 13.73 -11.23
N ILE A 175 2.09 13.81 -12.54
CA ILE A 175 2.99 13.29 -13.56
C ILE A 175 3.50 14.48 -14.37
N ILE A 176 4.82 14.59 -14.51
CA ILE A 176 5.49 15.48 -15.46
C ILE A 176 5.58 14.74 -16.78
N ASN A 177 5.02 15.27 -17.85
CA ASN A 177 5.29 14.79 -19.21
C ASN A 177 6.51 15.59 -19.69
N LEU A 178 7.63 14.92 -19.86
CA LEU A 178 8.91 15.57 -20.17
C LEU A 178 8.88 16.19 -21.58
N GLU A 179 9.27 17.43 -21.68
CA GLU A 179 9.39 18.19 -22.95
C GLU A 179 10.85 18.41 -23.34
N LYS A 180 11.77 17.99 -22.50
CA LYS A 180 13.21 18.06 -22.69
C LYS A 180 13.90 16.86 -22.05
N GLU A 181 15.16 16.67 -22.37
CA GLU A 181 15.99 15.64 -21.72
C GLU A 181 15.99 15.86 -20.20
N TYR A 182 15.78 14.77 -19.47
CA TYR A 182 15.76 14.72 -18.00
C TYR A 182 16.84 13.77 -17.55
N THR A 183 17.93 14.34 -17.04
CA THR A 183 19.13 13.60 -16.66
C THR A 183 19.06 13.12 -15.21
N GLU A 184 19.95 12.20 -14.81
CA GLU A 184 20.11 11.81 -13.40
C GLU A 184 20.43 13.00 -12.50
N LYS A 185 21.13 14.03 -13.02
CA LYS A 185 21.41 15.26 -12.31
C LYS A 185 20.12 16.05 -12.05
N ASP A 186 19.26 16.19 -13.07
CA ASP A 186 17.97 16.87 -12.93
C ASP A 186 17.08 16.15 -11.89
N GLU A 187 17.08 14.82 -11.91
CA GLU A 187 16.35 14.02 -10.93
C GLU A 187 16.88 14.26 -9.50
N HIS A 188 18.20 14.27 -9.35
CA HIS A 188 18.80 14.53 -8.04
C HIS A 188 18.53 15.95 -7.53
N GLU A 189 18.66 16.97 -8.39
CA GLU A 189 18.34 18.36 -8.05
C GLU A 189 16.86 18.53 -7.71
N PHE A 190 15.97 17.88 -8.45
CA PHE A 190 14.54 17.95 -8.18
C PHE A 190 14.16 17.24 -6.87
N LYS A 191 14.73 16.07 -6.58
CA LYS A 191 14.57 15.38 -5.30
C LYS A 191 15.04 16.26 -4.14
N ALA A 192 16.22 16.85 -4.23
CA ALA A 192 16.76 17.74 -3.21
C ALA A 192 15.89 18.99 -2.99
N TYR A 193 15.34 19.55 -4.06
CA TYR A 193 14.40 20.66 -3.97
C TYR A 193 13.11 20.26 -3.23
N LEU A 194 12.49 19.12 -3.58
CA LEU A 194 11.31 18.62 -2.89
C LEU A 194 11.58 18.30 -1.42
N GLU A 195 12.80 17.81 -1.10
CA GLU A 195 13.20 17.53 0.28
C GLU A 195 13.26 18.81 1.14
N SER A 196 13.56 19.96 0.54
CA SER A 196 13.49 21.25 1.21
C SER A 196 12.08 21.73 1.49
N LEU A 197 11.08 21.23 0.77
CA LEU A 197 9.66 21.62 0.87
C LEU A 197 8.82 20.68 1.73
N GLY A 198 9.25 19.41 1.88
CA GLY A 198 8.37 18.43 2.48
C GLY A 198 9.02 17.11 2.86
N ASP A 199 8.19 16.09 3.04
CA ASP A 199 8.62 14.72 3.31
C ASP A 199 7.83 13.70 2.44
N SER A 200 8.02 12.39 2.74
CA SER A 200 7.33 11.29 2.03
C SER A 200 7.51 11.34 0.51
N ILE A 201 8.71 11.76 0.07
CA ILE A 201 9.01 12.05 -1.32
C ILE A 201 9.27 10.76 -2.09
N VAL A 202 8.56 10.61 -3.20
CA VAL A 202 8.80 9.59 -4.23
C VAL A 202 8.87 10.28 -5.58
N VAL A 203 10.01 10.15 -6.25
CA VAL A 203 10.24 10.65 -7.62
C VAL A 203 10.75 9.50 -8.46
N VAL A 204 10.00 9.14 -9.48
CA VAL A 204 10.34 8.04 -10.39
C VAL A 204 10.24 8.51 -11.81
N SER A 205 11.36 8.46 -12.51
CA SER A 205 11.47 8.72 -13.94
C SER A 205 11.28 7.45 -14.77
N ASP A 206 10.64 7.57 -15.91
CA ASP A 206 10.46 6.56 -16.93
C ASP A 206 10.39 7.27 -18.28
N ASP A 207 11.20 6.85 -19.24
CA ASP A 207 11.38 7.41 -20.59
C ASP A 207 10.93 8.88 -20.77
N ASP A 208 9.62 9.10 -20.90
CA ASP A 208 8.98 10.40 -21.23
C ASP A 208 8.21 11.02 -20.06
N VAL A 209 8.25 10.42 -18.86
CA VAL A 209 7.47 10.89 -17.70
C VAL A 209 8.25 10.82 -16.40
N VAL A 210 7.92 11.75 -15.48
CA VAL A 210 8.32 11.65 -14.06
C VAL A 210 7.09 11.63 -13.20
N LYS A 211 6.90 10.57 -12.41
CA LYS A 211 5.86 10.47 -11.38
C LYS A 211 6.39 11.06 -10.08
N VAL A 212 5.63 11.98 -9.51
CA VAL A 212 5.97 12.67 -8.27
C VAL A 212 4.89 12.44 -7.22
N HIS A 213 5.34 12.20 -5.98
CA HIS A 213 4.53 12.25 -4.76
C HIS A 213 5.33 12.96 -3.69
N VAL A 214 4.72 13.91 -2.97
CA VAL A 214 5.34 14.66 -1.88
C VAL A 214 4.28 15.11 -0.88
N HIS A 215 4.60 15.04 0.41
CA HIS A 215 3.84 15.71 1.45
C HIS A 215 4.48 17.08 1.73
N THR A 216 3.73 18.16 1.55
CA THR A 216 4.24 19.53 1.69
C THR A 216 3.16 20.48 2.22
N ASN A 217 3.58 21.62 2.74
CA ASN A 217 2.64 22.73 3.02
C ASN A 217 2.51 23.70 1.83
N ASP A 218 3.39 23.58 0.84
CA ASP A 218 3.49 24.48 -0.31
C ASP A 218 3.40 23.70 -1.64
N PRO A 219 2.24 23.06 -1.96
CA PRO A 219 2.08 22.29 -3.19
C PRO A 219 2.33 23.12 -4.45
N GLY A 220 2.03 24.42 -4.40
CA GLY A 220 2.28 25.33 -5.52
C GLY A 220 3.75 25.45 -5.90
N LEU A 221 4.68 25.44 -4.94
CA LEU A 221 6.12 25.47 -5.21
C LEU A 221 6.62 24.19 -5.87
N ALA A 222 6.13 23.03 -5.41
CA ALA A 222 6.44 21.75 -6.03
C ALA A 222 5.98 21.71 -7.49
N ILE A 223 4.75 22.17 -7.76
CA ILE A 223 4.16 22.27 -9.11
C ILE A 223 4.96 23.23 -9.98
N GLN A 224 5.28 24.43 -9.48
CA GLN A 224 6.03 25.43 -10.22
C GLN A 224 7.42 24.93 -10.65
N LYS A 225 8.11 24.23 -9.76
CA LYS A 225 9.41 23.62 -10.10
C LYS A 225 9.23 22.51 -11.13
N ALA A 226 8.21 21.68 -10.99
CA ALA A 226 7.92 20.58 -11.92
C ALA A 226 7.65 21.07 -13.35
N LEU A 227 6.94 22.20 -13.51
CA LEU A 227 6.66 22.83 -14.81
C LEU A 227 7.92 23.27 -15.55
N THR A 228 9.07 23.39 -14.89
CA THR A 228 10.35 23.68 -15.57
C THR A 228 10.87 22.51 -16.38
N TYR A 229 10.36 21.30 -16.17
CA TYR A 229 10.77 20.07 -16.88
C TYR A 229 9.79 19.66 -17.99
N GLY A 230 8.52 20.06 -17.88
CA GLY A 230 7.49 19.73 -18.87
C GLY A 230 6.07 20.04 -18.38
N SER A 231 5.09 19.57 -19.13
CA SER A 231 3.68 19.74 -18.81
C SER A 231 3.20 18.76 -17.74
N LEU A 232 2.20 19.15 -16.94
CA LEU A 232 1.70 18.31 -15.85
C LEU A 232 0.38 17.63 -16.21
N SER A 233 0.23 16.39 -15.74
CA SER A 233 -1.00 15.61 -15.84
C SER A 233 -1.27 14.83 -14.57
N ARG A 234 -2.53 14.36 -14.40
CA ARG A 234 -2.98 13.55 -13.25
C ARG A 234 -2.63 14.17 -11.91
N MET A 235 -2.86 15.47 -11.81
CA MET A 235 -2.64 16.23 -10.59
C MET A 235 -3.68 15.86 -9.54
N LYS A 236 -3.21 15.60 -8.30
CA LYS A 236 -4.04 15.38 -7.13
C LYS A 236 -3.40 16.08 -5.95
N ILE A 237 -4.18 16.86 -5.22
CA ILE A 237 -3.76 17.53 -4.00
C ILE A 237 -4.85 17.29 -2.96
N ASP A 238 -4.52 16.53 -1.93
CA ASP A 238 -5.43 16.23 -0.83
C ASP A 238 -4.96 16.94 0.44
N ASN A 239 -5.89 17.54 1.17
CA ASN A 239 -5.63 18.09 2.49
C ASN A 239 -5.71 16.96 3.53
N MET A 240 -4.56 16.46 3.96
CA MET A 240 -4.49 15.35 4.91
C MET A 240 -5.06 15.69 6.29
N ARG A 241 -5.11 16.99 6.66
CA ARG A 241 -5.73 17.44 7.92
C ARG A 241 -7.24 17.33 7.85
N GLU A 242 -7.85 17.67 6.72
CA GLU A 242 -9.29 17.49 6.48
C GLU A 242 -9.66 16.02 6.45
N GLU A 243 -8.92 15.20 5.69
CA GLU A 243 -9.14 13.75 5.64
C GLU A 243 -9.04 13.11 7.04
N HIS A 244 -8.08 13.54 7.85
CA HIS A 244 -7.93 13.06 9.22
C HIS A 244 -9.12 13.47 10.09
N HIS A 245 -9.56 14.71 10.00
CA HIS A 245 -10.73 15.22 10.73
C HIS A 245 -12.03 14.49 10.36
N GLU A 246 -12.25 14.27 9.07
CA GLU A 246 -13.41 13.50 8.58
C GLU A 246 -13.39 12.04 9.10
N ARG A 247 -12.23 11.41 9.15
CA ARG A 247 -12.08 10.05 9.71
C ARG A 247 -12.39 10.02 11.21
N LEU A 248 -11.97 11.02 11.97
CA LEU A 248 -12.30 11.12 13.40
C LEU A 248 -13.80 11.24 13.61
N ILE A 249 -14.50 12.06 12.83
CA ILE A 249 -15.97 12.20 12.88
C ILE A 249 -16.65 10.86 12.55
N GLN A 250 -16.26 10.21 11.45
CA GLN A 250 -16.82 8.92 11.04
C GLN A 250 -16.61 7.82 12.10
N ASN A 251 -15.43 7.78 12.72
CA ASN A 251 -15.15 6.83 13.78
C ASN A 251 -15.99 7.11 15.04
N ALA A 252 -16.14 8.39 15.43
CA ALA A 252 -16.99 8.79 16.55
C ALA A 252 -18.47 8.42 16.30
N GLU A 253 -18.99 8.65 15.10
CA GLU A 253 -20.34 8.27 14.71
C GLU A 253 -20.54 6.75 14.73
N LYS A 254 -19.54 5.98 14.26
CA LYS A 254 -19.57 4.52 14.27
C LYS A 254 -19.61 3.97 15.70
N LEU A 255 -18.75 4.47 16.59
CA LEU A 255 -18.73 4.10 18.00
C LEU A 255 -20.04 4.44 18.70
N ALA A 256 -20.60 5.63 18.44
CA ALA A 256 -21.89 6.03 18.99
C ALA A 256 -23.05 5.15 18.50
N LYS A 257 -22.98 4.64 17.27
CA LYS A 257 -23.96 3.71 16.71
C LYS A 257 -23.82 2.33 17.34
N GLU A 258 -22.61 1.82 17.48
CA GLU A 258 -22.35 0.53 18.12
C GLU A 258 -22.79 0.52 19.60
N GLN A 259 -22.57 1.61 20.34
CA GLN A 259 -23.05 1.78 21.71
C GLN A 259 -24.58 1.76 21.78
N LYS A 260 -25.27 2.48 20.88
CA LYS A 260 -26.74 2.45 20.83
C LYS A 260 -27.31 1.08 20.46
N ASP A 261 -26.64 0.33 19.60
CA ASP A 261 -27.07 -1.00 19.21
C ASP A 261 -26.84 -2.01 20.37
N GLN A 262 -25.74 -1.87 21.13
CA GLN A 262 -25.50 -2.64 22.34
C GLN A 262 -26.53 -2.33 23.46
N GLU A 263 -26.88 -1.07 23.66
CA GLU A 263 -27.95 -0.68 24.61
C GLU A 263 -29.31 -1.21 24.19
N ARG A 264 -29.62 -1.27 22.91
CA ARG A 264 -30.86 -1.86 22.37
C ARG A 264 -30.88 -3.38 22.45
N GLY A 265 -29.72 -4.04 22.22
CA GLY A 265 -29.56 -5.50 22.32
C GLY A 265 -29.53 -6.02 23.77
N GLY A 266 -29.22 -5.17 24.74
CA GLY A 266 -29.16 -5.49 26.18
C GLY A 266 -30.47 -5.38 26.92
N ALA A 267 -31.56 -4.98 26.27
CA ALA A 267 -32.89 -5.02 26.90
C ALA A 267 -33.41 -6.47 26.96
N LEU A 268 -33.07 -7.16 28.04
CA LEU A 268 -33.70 -8.42 28.43
C LEU A 268 -35.24 -8.25 28.35
N PRO A 269 -35.99 -9.22 27.77
CA PRO A 269 -37.44 -9.20 27.81
C PRO A 269 -37.86 -9.18 29.28
N ARG A 270 -38.57 -8.13 29.68
CA ARG A 270 -39.27 -8.11 30.97
C ARG A 270 -40.18 -9.34 31.00
N LEU A 271 -39.80 -10.34 31.78
CA LEU A 271 -40.69 -11.41 32.17
C LEU A 271 -41.91 -10.75 32.83
N THR A 272 -43.01 -10.73 32.11
CA THR A 272 -44.32 -10.33 32.66
C THR A 272 -44.62 -11.25 33.81
N ALA A 273 -44.76 -10.63 34.99
CA ALA A 273 -45.21 -11.25 36.21
C ALA A 273 -46.66 -11.77 36.05
N CYS A 274 -46.82 -12.93 35.43
CA CYS A 274 -48.11 -13.59 35.29
C CYS A 274 -48.04 -15.13 35.25
N GLU A 275 -47.11 -15.73 36.02
CA GLU A 275 -47.12 -17.21 36.24
C GLU A 275 -46.59 -17.63 37.62
N GLN A 276 -46.94 -16.87 38.65
CA GLN A 276 -46.79 -17.32 40.06
C GLN A 276 -48.11 -17.29 40.78
N LYS A 277 -49.11 -18.01 40.31
CA LYS A 277 -50.32 -18.39 41.06
C LYS A 277 -50.93 -19.66 40.49
N LYS A 278 -50.25 -20.78 40.60
CA LYS A 278 -50.88 -22.11 40.55
C LYS A 278 -49.88 -23.18 41.01
N SER A 279 -49.56 -23.19 42.29
CA SER A 279 -49.07 -24.40 42.97
C SER A 279 -49.11 -24.20 44.48
N LEU A 280 -50.31 -24.04 45.01
CA LEU A 280 -50.61 -24.18 46.42
C LEU A 280 -52.06 -24.63 46.51
N TYR A 281 -52.31 -25.91 46.21
CA TYR A 281 -53.42 -26.73 46.58
C TYR A 281 -53.34 -28.06 45.81
N HIS A 282 -52.55 -28.99 46.36
CA HIS A 282 -52.88 -30.41 46.52
C HIS A 282 -51.74 -31.09 47.30
#